data_0fbce890431fcbabfe1505ae51612637
#
_entry.id   0fbce890431fcbabfe1505ae51612637
#
_cell.length_a   1.000
_cell.length_b   1.000
_cell.length_c   1.000
_cell.angle_alpha   90.00
_cell.angle_beta   90.00
_cell.angle_gamma   90.00
#
_symmetry.space_group_name_H-M   'P 1'
#
loop_
_entity.id
_entity.type
_entity.pdbx_description
1 polymer ?
#
loop_
_entity_poly.entity_id
_entity_poly.type
_entity_poly.pdbx_seq_one_letter_code
_entity_poly.pdbx_strand_id
1 'polypeptide(L)'
;MTRALGFTLLEVLIAMTIFSILGLASNQMLRSVSSIERQMEERTDEYRTLVRVFKMLDRDVSALVYRGVRDEFGDPIAAVSVNQGLYPLEFTRGGWRNPLKLPRSQLQRVAYQYNGEALQ
;
A
#
# COMPACT_ATOMS: atom_id res chain seq x y z
N MET A 1 20.27 69.34 16.87
CA MET A 1 19.82 68.52 18.03
C MET A 1 18.68 67.62 17.56
N THR A 2 19.00 66.36 17.25
CA THR A 2 17.99 65.38 16.85
C THR A 2 17.29 64.84 18.08
N ARG A 3 15.98 65.07 18.20
CA ARG A 3 15.13 64.50 19.26
C ARG A 3 15.05 63.00 19.01
N ALA A 4 15.62 62.21 19.89
CA ALA A 4 15.37 60.78 19.94
C ALA A 4 13.92 60.59 20.42
N LEU A 5 13.04 60.18 19.49
CA LEU A 5 11.66 59.78 19.81
C LEU A 5 11.74 58.37 20.35
N GLY A 6 11.53 58.20 21.65
CA GLY A 6 11.42 56.88 22.30
C GLY A 6 10.10 56.20 21.91
N PHE A 7 10.11 54.86 21.91
CA PHE A 7 8.92 54.02 21.72
C PHE A 7 7.88 54.30 22.81
N THR A 8 6.62 54.41 22.40
CA THR A 8 5.50 54.52 23.37
C THR A 8 5.11 53.14 23.86
N LEU A 9 4.61 53.06 25.10
CA LEU A 9 4.14 51.78 25.67
C LEU A 9 2.98 51.19 24.82
N LEU A 10 2.16 52.03 24.22
CA LEU A 10 1.07 51.66 23.34
C LEU A 10 1.60 50.95 22.08
N GLU A 11 2.68 51.44 21.49
CA GLU A 11 3.28 50.88 20.29
C GLU A 11 3.87 49.49 20.51
N VAL A 12 4.46 49.28 21.70
CA VAL A 12 4.95 47.96 22.12
C VAL A 12 3.80 46.98 22.33
N LEU A 13 2.69 47.44 22.95
CA LEU A 13 1.51 46.60 23.13
C LEU A 13 0.87 46.18 21.79
N ILE A 14 0.76 47.12 20.87
CA ILE A 14 0.23 46.82 19.53
C ILE A 14 1.16 45.83 18.79
N ALA A 15 2.46 46.04 18.84
CA ALA A 15 3.43 45.13 18.23
C ALA A 15 3.34 43.71 18.82
N MET A 16 3.23 43.58 20.15
CA MET A 16 3.09 42.26 20.81
C MET A 16 1.78 41.56 20.44
N THR A 17 0.66 42.31 20.35
CA THR A 17 -0.63 41.71 19.92
C THR A 17 -0.58 41.21 18.49
N ILE A 18 -0.04 41.97 17.57
CA ILE A 18 0.12 41.53 16.16
C ILE A 18 1.03 40.33 16.08
N PHE A 19 2.15 40.35 16.79
CA PHE A 19 3.09 39.21 16.79
C PHE A 19 2.44 37.93 17.37
N SER A 20 1.63 38.07 18.42
CA SER A 20 0.90 36.92 19.00
C SER A 20 -0.12 36.34 18.04
N ILE A 21 -0.86 37.19 17.32
CA ILE A 21 -1.83 36.73 16.29
C ILE A 21 -1.13 36.01 15.16
N LEU A 22 -0.02 36.56 14.66
CA LEU A 22 0.78 35.92 13.61
C LEU A 22 1.36 34.58 14.06
N GLY A 23 1.82 34.49 15.30
CA GLY A 23 2.33 33.24 15.90
C GLY A 23 1.26 32.16 15.99
N LEU A 24 0.04 32.52 16.41
CA LEU A 24 -1.10 31.60 16.47
C LEU A 24 -1.50 31.13 15.06
N ALA A 25 -1.61 32.03 14.11
CA ALA A 25 -1.94 31.70 12.72
C ALA A 25 -0.91 30.77 12.08
N SER A 26 0.38 31.03 12.29
CA SER A 26 1.46 30.16 11.81
C SER A 26 1.41 28.76 12.41
N ASN A 27 1.14 28.67 13.72
CA ASN A 27 1.03 27.36 14.40
C ASN A 27 -0.19 26.57 13.88
N GLN A 28 -1.30 27.25 13.63
CA GLN A 28 -2.50 26.62 13.08
C GLN A 28 -2.24 26.08 11.67
N MET A 29 -1.51 26.82 10.84
CA MET A 29 -1.13 26.38 9.50
C MET A 29 -0.25 25.14 9.53
N LEU A 30 0.76 25.09 10.39
CA LEU A 30 1.62 23.93 10.57
C LEU A 30 0.84 22.67 10.99
N ARG A 31 -0.08 22.81 11.93
CA ARG A 31 -0.95 21.70 12.34
C ARG A 31 -1.84 21.20 11.22
N SER A 32 -2.38 22.09 10.40
CA SER A 32 -3.21 21.75 9.24
C SER A 32 -2.40 20.94 8.21
N VAL A 33 -1.19 21.38 7.87
CA VAL A 33 -0.30 20.67 6.95
C VAL A 33 0.03 19.27 7.46
N SER A 34 0.42 19.15 8.75
CA SER A 34 0.74 17.85 9.35
C SER A 34 -0.45 16.89 9.39
N SER A 35 -1.68 17.39 9.53
CA SER A 35 -2.88 16.54 9.48
C SER A 35 -3.17 16.04 8.07
N ILE A 36 -2.96 16.88 7.06
CA ILE A 36 -3.11 16.51 5.65
C ILE A 36 -2.08 15.45 5.26
N GLU A 37 -0.82 15.61 5.65
CA GLU A 37 0.24 14.64 5.37
C GLU A 37 -0.12 13.26 5.92
N ARG A 38 -0.58 13.15 7.16
CA ARG A 38 -0.99 11.87 7.76
C ARG A 38 -2.15 11.21 7.01
N GLN A 39 -3.17 11.97 6.64
CA GLN A 39 -4.29 11.44 5.85
C GLN A 39 -3.86 10.98 4.46
N MET A 40 -2.90 11.67 3.85
CA MET A 40 -2.34 11.25 2.55
C MET A 40 -1.49 9.99 2.66
N GLU A 41 -0.71 9.83 3.73
CA GLU A 41 0.05 8.61 3.98
C GLU A 41 -0.87 7.39 4.13
N GLU A 42 -1.90 7.48 4.97
CA GLU A 42 -2.86 6.38 5.17
C GLU A 42 -3.52 5.95 3.86
N ARG A 43 -4.05 6.90 3.09
CA ARG A 43 -4.66 6.61 1.78
C ARG A 43 -3.67 6.07 0.76
N THR A 44 -2.44 6.56 0.79
CA THR A 44 -1.39 6.11 -0.12
C THR A 44 -0.99 4.67 0.17
N ASP A 45 -0.94 4.26 1.43
CA ASP A 45 -0.59 2.89 1.81
C ASP A 45 -1.70 1.89 1.48
N GLU A 46 -2.97 2.26 1.64
CA GLU A 46 -4.09 1.46 1.14
C GLU A 46 -4.00 1.26 -0.39
N TYR A 47 -3.78 2.35 -1.13
CA TYR A 47 -3.64 2.30 -2.58
C TYR A 47 -2.43 1.45 -3.01
N ARG A 48 -1.29 1.59 -2.36
CA ARG A 48 -0.09 0.78 -2.61
C ARG A 48 -0.34 -0.70 -2.38
N THR A 49 -1.11 -1.03 -1.34
CA THR A 49 -1.48 -2.40 -1.03
C THR A 49 -2.37 -2.99 -2.12
N LEU A 50 -3.39 -2.27 -2.57
CA LEU A 50 -4.23 -2.68 -3.70
C LEU A 50 -3.42 -2.89 -4.97
N VAL A 51 -2.57 -1.94 -5.33
CA VAL A 51 -1.71 -2.05 -6.53
C VAL A 51 -0.78 -3.26 -6.43
N ARG A 52 -0.26 -3.57 -5.24
CA ARG A 52 0.60 -4.76 -5.03
C ARG A 52 -0.19 -6.04 -5.25
N VAL A 53 -1.40 -6.14 -4.70
CA VAL A 53 -2.28 -7.29 -4.88
C VAL A 53 -2.63 -7.48 -6.35
N PHE A 54 -3.04 -6.41 -7.04
CA PHE A 54 -3.35 -6.48 -8.47
C PHE A 54 -2.15 -6.90 -9.31
N LYS A 55 -0.96 -6.36 -9.07
CA LYS A 55 0.27 -6.76 -9.78
C LYS A 55 0.64 -8.21 -9.52
N MET A 56 0.40 -8.71 -8.32
CA MET A 56 0.65 -10.10 -7.98
C MET A 56 -0.31 -11.02 -8.74
N LEU A 57 -1.61 -10.72 -8.71
CA LEU A 57 -2.63 -11.46 -9.45
C LEU A 57 -2.37 -11.42 -10.97
N ASP A 58 -2.11 -10.24 -11.52
CA ASP A 58 -1.83 -10.06 -12.96
C ASP A 58 -0.62 -10.89 -13.40
N ARG A 59 0.46 -10.84 -12.64
CA ARG A 59 1.66 -11.65 -12.90
C ARG A 59 1.35 -13.14 -12.87
N ASP A 60 0.59 -13.60 -11.88
CA ASP A 60 0.32 -15.01 -11.67
C ASP A 60 -0.67 -15.54 -12.71
N VAL A 61 -1.69 -14.76 -13.07
CA VAL A 61 -2.64 -15.08 -14.14
C VAL A 61 -1.95 -15.05 -15.50
N SER A 62 -1.08 -14.07 -15.75
CA SER A 62 -0.31 -13.99 -17.01
C SER A 62 0.66 -15.16 -17.21
N ALA A 63 1.10 -15.78 -16.11
CA ALA A 63 1.94 -16.97 -16.11
C ALA A 63 1.14 -18.29 -16.10
N LEU A 64 -0.18 -18.24 -16.22
CA LEU A 64 -1.05 -19.41 -16.20
C LEU A 64 -0.70 -20.36 -17.34
N VAL A 65 -0.57 -21.64 -17.01
CA VAL A 65 -0.32 -22.72 -17.97
C VAL A 65 -1.50 -23.69 -17.94
N TYR A 66 -2.10 -23.91 -19.11
CA TYR A 66 -3.22 -24.85 -19.25
C TYR A 66 -2.71 -26.29 -19.18
N ARG A 67 -2.23 -26.70 -18.01
CA ARG A 67 -1.75 -28.04 -17.72
C ARG A 67 -2.30 -28.52 -16.38
N GLY A 68 -3.11 -29.58 -16.42
CA GLY A 68 -3.56 -30.26 -15.22
C GLY A 68 -2.38 -30.89 -14.45
N VAL A 69 -2.54 -31.04 -13.16
CA VAL A 69 -1.60 -31.73 -12.27
C VAL A 69 -2.29 -32.98 -11.71
N ARG A 70 -1.53 -33.85 -11.08
CA ARG A 70 -2.09 -34.95 -10.30
C ARG A 70 -1.89 -34.66 -8.82
N ASP A 71 -2.87 -35.05 -8.02
CA ASP A 71 -2.75 -34.99 -6.55
C ASP A 71 -1.83 -36.10 -6.00
N GLU A 72 -1.75 -36.18 -4.69
CA GLU A 72 -0.94 -37.18 -3.98
C GLU A 72 -1.44 -38.62 -4.22
N PHE A 73 -2.72 -38.78 -4.57
CA PHE A 73 -3.36 -40.06 -4.86
C PHE A 73 -3.31 -40.43 -6.35
N GLY A 74 -2.83 -39.51 -7.20
CA GLY A 74 -2.73 -39.70 -8.65
C GLY A 74 -3.95 -39.23 -9.42
N ASP A 75 -4.95 -38.64 -8.76
CA ASP A 75 -6.16 -38.14 -9.40
C ASP A 75 -5.88 -36.84 -10.19
N PRO A 76 -6.50 -36.69 -11.37
CA PRO A 76 -6.26 -35.52 -12.20
C PRO A 76 -6.95 -34.29 -11.63
N ILE A 77 -6.19 -33.23 -11.38
CA ILE A 77 -6.70 -31.91 -11.00
C ILE A 77 -6.63 -30.97 -12.22
N ALA A 78 -7.72 -30.26 -12.48
CA ALA A 78 -7.80 -29.31 -13.60
C ALA A 78 -6.74 -28.20 -13.48
N ALA A 79 -6.30 -27.65 -14.62
CA ALA A 79 -5.34 -26.56 -14.66
C ALA A 79 -5.83 -25.30 -13.92
N VAL A 80 -7.13 -25.06 -13.95
CA VAL A 80 -7.82 -23.97 -13.24
C VAL A 80 -9.03 -24.56 -12.56
N SER A 81 -9.22 -24.24 -11.31
CA SER A 81 -10.38 -24.60 -10.49
C SER A 81 -10.93 -23.36 -9.81
N VAL A 82 -12.23 -23.12 -9.97
CA VAL A 82 -12.94 -21.99 -9.35
C VAL A 82 -14.09 -22.57 -8.54
N ASN A 83 -14.05 -22.39 -7.23
CA ASN A 83 -15.05 -22.90 -6.27
C ASN A 83 -15.33 -24.42 -6.36
N GLN A 84 -14.39 -25.19 -6.86
CA GLN A 84 -14.51 -26.65 -7.02
C GLN A 84 -13.51 -27.43 -6.16
N GLY A 85 -12.53 -26.75 -5.57
CA GLY A 85 -11.49 -27.33 -4.72
C GLY A 85 -11.57 -26.83 -3.28
N LEU A 86 -10.46 -26.96 -2.59
CA LEU A 86 -10.29 -26.53 -1.20
C LEU A 86 -10.31 -25.00 -1.10
N TYR A 87 -9.88 -24.32 -2.15
CA TYR A 87 -9.78 -22.86 -2.22
C TYR A 87 -10.69 -22.28 -3.31
N PRO A 88 -11.18 -21.04 -3.14
CA PRO A 88 -12.07 -20.39 -4.10
C PRO A 88 -11.49 -20.27 -5.51
N LEU A 89 -10.19 -20.06 -5.62
CA LEU A 89 -9.47 -19.98 -6.89
C LEU A 89 -8.13 -20.73 -6.78
N GLU A 90 -7.94 -21.71 -7.65
CA GLU A 90 -6.69 -22.44 -7.78
C GLU A 90 -6.31 -22.58 -9.24
N PHE A 91 -5.03 -22.41 -9.56
CA PHE A 91 -4.53 -22.64 -10.91
C PHE A 91 -3.06 -23.00 -10.95
N THR A 92 -2.66 -23.59 -12.07
CA THR A 92 -1.26 -23.94 -12.35
C THR A 92 -0.62 -22.79 -13.12
N ARG A 93 0.49 -22.26 -12.60
CA ARG A 93 1.30 -21.27 -13.29
C ARG A 93 2.71 -21.78 -13.58
N GLY A 94 3.33 -21.21 -14.61
CA GLY A 94 4.75 -21.40 -14.92
C GLY A 94 5.66 -20.41 -14.17
N GLY A 95 6.95 -20.49 -14.47
CA GLY A 95 7.93 -19.50 -14.02
C GLY A 95 8.46 -19.70 -12.61
N TRP A 96 8.28 -20.88 -12.01
CA TRP A 96 8.96 -21.18 -10.76
C TRP A 96 10.48 -21.24 -10.99
N ARG A 97 11.20 -20.31 -10.39
CA ARG A 97 12.64 -20.14 -10.62
C ARG A 97 13.42 -21.39 -10.21
N ASN A 98 14.19 -21.90 -11.15
CA ASN A 98 15.09 -23.04 -10.94
C ASN A 98 16.54 -22.64 -11.32
N PRO A 99 17.19 -21.76 -10.53
CA PRO A 99 18.53 -21.25 -10.87
C PRO A 99 19.60 -22.34 -10.83
N LEU A 100 19.40 -23.38 -10.06
CA LEU A 100 20.33 -24.51 -9.92
C LEU A 100 20.09 -25.62 -10.96
N LYS A 101 19.12 -25.43 -11.87
CA LYS A 101 18.72 -26.42 -12.89
C LYS A 101 18.47 -27.83 -12.31
N LEU A 102 17.88 -27.90 -11.12
CA LEU A 102 17.51 -29.15 -10.50
C LEU A 102 16.46 -29.89 -11.34
N PRO A 103 16.40 -31.23 -11.31
CA PRO A 103 15.41 -32.02 -12.02
C PRO A 103 14.03 -31.93 -11.36
N ARG A 104 13.41 -30.73 -11.41
CA ARG A 104 12.07 -30.44 -10.89
C ARG A 104 11.27 -29.63 -11.87
N SER A 105 9.95 -29.72 -11.77
CA SER A 105 9.04 -28.91 -12.57
C SER A 105 9.23 -27.40 -12.29
N GLN A 106 9.09 -26.59 -13.33
CA GLN A 106 8.98 -25.12 -13.22
C GLN A 106 7.53 -24.67 -13.07
N LEU A 107 6.60 -25.62 -12.94
CA LEU A 107 5.19 -25.37 -12.69
C LEU A 107 4.95 -25.29 -11.19
N GLN A 108 4.06 -24.38 -10.80
CA GLN A 108 3.62 -24.19 -9.44
C GLN A 108 2.10 -24.09 -9.41
N ARG A 109 1.46 -24.80 -8.50
CA ARG A 109 0.04 -24.60 -8.20
C ARG A 109 -0.08 -23.46 -7.19
N VAL A 110 -0.95 -22.51 -7.47
CA VAL A 110 -1.23 -21.35 -6.64
C VAL A 110 -2.71 -21.36 -6.30
N ALA A 111 -3.01 -21.07 -5.05
CA ALA A 111 -4.37 -20.93 -4.55
C ALA A 111 -4.54 -19.54 -3.92
N TYR A 112 -5.71 -18.98 -4.11
CA TYR A 112 -6.10 -17.69 -3.54
C TYR A 112 -7.33 -17.83 -2.66
N GLN A 113 -7.25 -17.26 -1.48
CA GLN A 113 -8.36 -17.22 -0.53
C GLN A 113 -8.46 -15.81 0.07
N TYR A 114 -9.69 -15.35 0.22
CA TYR A 114 -9.99 -14.13 0.98
C TYR A 114 -10.61 -14.50 2.32
N ASN A 115 -9.99 -14.10 3.41
CA ASN A 115 -10.45 -14.41 4.77
C ASN A 115 -11.30 -13.30 5.41
N GLY A 116 -11.69 -12.27 4.63
CA GLY A 116 -12.43 -11.10 5.11
C GLY A 116 -11.54 -9.89 5.40
N GLU A 117 -10.24 -10.08 5.60
CA GLU A 117 -9.28 -9.01 5.88
C GLU A 117 -8.15 -8.93 4.84
N ALA A 118 -7.66 -10.09 4.40
CA ALA A 118 -6.54 -10.17 3.48
C ALA A 118 -6.76 -11.23 2.41
N LEU A 119 -6.15 -11.00 1.23
CA LEU A 119 -5.98 -12.00 0.20
C LEU A 119 -4.71 -12.80 0.49
N GLN A 120 -4.84 -14.11 0.61
CA GLN A 120 -3.75 -15.05 0.86
C GLN A 120 -3.54 -15.98 -0.32
#